data_0dfa2fb4fea929c7e831e3a76cb88a21
#
_entry.id   0dfa2fb4fea929c7e831e3a76cb88a21
#
_cell.length_a   1.000
_cell.length_b   1.000
_cell.length_c   1.000
_cell.angle_alpha   90.00
_cell.angle_beta   90.00
_cell.angle_gamma   90.00
#
_symmetry.space_group_name_H-M   'P 1'
#
loop_
_entity.id
_entity.type
_entity.pdbx_description
1 polymer ?
#
loop_
_entity_poly.entity_id
_entity_poly.type
_entity_poly.pdbx_seq_one_letter_code
_entity_poly.pdbx_strand_id
1 'polypeptide(L)'
;DFGSKPRPEGKFAFHVYDITAEKTVYGHNEDMSLPSASCMKLLSGVAGLHLMGCNYQYSTALYTRGTCKADGVWEGDIAFRAGLDPQLMPADLTPFAKTLRQKGVKRVSGRIIVDLTITDPVQSEQHWYPWDLSFSRYGLLYKGAPRVMKHLKAALRAQGIAVADSQMVLGRTTRNFQ
;
A
#
# COMPACT_ATOMS: atom_id res chain seq x y z
N ASP A 1 0.43 37.65 -6.59
CA ASP A 1 -0.60 38.64 -6.82
C ASP A 1 -2.03 38.06 -6.69
N PHE A 2 -2.24 37.34 -5.57
CA PHE A 2 -3.54 36.71 -5.29
C PHE A 2 -4.65 37.71 -4.95
N GLY A 3 -4.29 38.96 -4.62
CA GLY A 3 -5.23 39.98 -4.18
C GLY A 3 -5.68 40.96 -5.27
N SER A 4 -5.09 40.93 -6.48
CA SER A 4 -5.30 41.98 -7.49
C SER A 4 -6.56 41.82 -8.37
N LYS A 5 -7.23 40.66 -8.30
CA LYS A 5 -8.50 40.46 -9.03
C LYS A 5 -9.61 40.11 -8.06
N PRO A 6 -10.74 40.81 -8.09
CA PRO A 6 -11.90 40.49 -7.27
C PRO A 6 -12.35 39.04 -7.52
N ARG A 7 -12.37 38.24 -6.49
CA ARG A 7 -13.00 36.90 -6.49
C ARG A 7 -14.14 36.94 -5.49
N PRO A 8 -15.34 37.38 -5.90
CA PRO A 8 -16.41 37.69 -4.97
C PRO A 8 -16.87 36.54 -4.09
N GLU A 9 -16.56 35.29 -4.48
CA GLU A 9 -16.92 34.10 -3.71
C GLU A 9 -15.69 33.39 -3.06
N GLY A 10 -14.48 33.91 -3.29
CA GLY A 10 -13.26 33.34 -2.74
C GLY A 10 -13.01 33.76 -1.30
N LYS A 11 -12.87 32.80 -0.40
CA LYS A 11 -12.38 33.05 0.97
C LYS A 11 -10.93 32.61 1.04
N PHE A 12 -10.09 33.41 1.67
CA PHE A 12 -8.72 33.02 1.96
C PHE A 12 -8.29 33.48 3.34
N ALA A 13 -7.41 32.73 3.96
CA ALA A 13 -6.72 33.06 5.18
C ALA A 13 -5.21 32.94 4.98
N PHE A 14 -4.46 33.70 5.71
CA PHE A 14 -3.03 33.76 5.56
C PHE A 14 -2.37 34.01 6.92
N HIS A 15 -1.35 33.20 7.25
CA HIS A 15 -0.59 33.34 8.50
C HIS A 15 0.89 33.12 8.22
N VAL A 16 1.70 34.06 8.61
CA VAL A 16 3.17 33.97 8.56
C VAL A 16 3.70 33.97 9.98
N TYR A 17 4.43 32.90 10.30
CA TYR A 17 5.05 32.70 11.60
C TYR A 17 6.56 32.58 11.44
N ASP A 18 7.30 33.38 12.19
CA ASP A 18 8.76 33.28 12.28
C ASP A 18 9.11 32.22 13.32
N ILE A 19 9.60 31.08 12.87
CA ILE A 19 9.95 29.93 13.74
C ILE A 19 11.14 30.27 14.63
N THR A 20 12.08 31.09 14.15
CA THR A 20 13.28 31.46 14.90
C THR A 20 12.97 32.47 15.99
N ALA A 21 12.16 33.48 15.68
CA ALA A 21 11.73 34.50 16.63
C ALA A 21 10.48 34.09 17.43
N GLU A 22 9.93 32.92 17.16
CA GLU A 22 8.73 32.35 17.79
C GLU A 22 7.53 33.32 17.84
N LYS A 23 7.32 34.07 16.76
CA LYS A 23 6.24 35.06 16.71
C LYS A 23 5.54 35.14 15.36
N THR A 24 4.28 35.53 15.41
CA THR A 24 3.53 35.90 14.20
C THR A 24 4.09 37.18 13.61
N VAL A 25 4.41 37.14 12.30
CA VAL A 25 4.90 38.28 11.53
C VAL A 25 3.74 38.98 10.81
N TYR A 26 2.79 38.19 10.31
CA TYR A 26 1.63 38.69 9.59
C TYR A 26 0.47 37.70 9.66
N GLY A 27 -0.74 38.22 9.79
CA GLY A 27 -1.99 37.47 9.75
C GLY A 27 -3.07 38.19 8.94
N HIS A 28 -3.89 37.43 8.25
CA HIS A 28 -5.10 37.90 7.58
C HIS A 28 -6.14 36.81 7.60
N ASN A 29 -7.25 37.03 8.30
CA ASN A 29 -8.29 36.02 8.50
C ASN A 29 -7.76 34.68 9.05
N GLU A 30 -6.71 34.70 9.83
CA GLU A 30 -6.01 33.50 10.32
C GLU A 30 -6.87 32.58 11.17
N ASP A 31 -7.89 33.16 11.83
CA ASP A 31 -8.86 32.42 12.64
C ASP A 31 -10.09 31.93 11.86
N MET A 32 -10.10 32.18 10.55
CA MET A 32 -11.22 31.76 9.70
C MET A 32 -11.26 30.24 9.56
N SER A 33 -12.39 29.61 9.85
CA SER A 33 -12.61 28.19 9.60
C SER A 33 -12.74 27.92 8.10
N LEU A 34 -11.76 27.20 7.55
CA LEU A 34 -11.70 26.79 6.16
C LEU A 34 -11.47 25.28 6.05
N PRO A 35 -11.95 24.62 4.97
CA PRO A 35 -11.63 23.23 4.72
C PRO A 35 -10.11 23.04 4.61
N SER A 36 -9.55 22.14 5.42
CA SER A 36 -8.10 21.87 5.46
C SER A 36 -7.58 21.20 4.19
N ALA A 37 -8.45 20.52 3.45
CA ALA A 37 -8.08 19.77 2.26
C ALA A 37 -6.79 18.93 2.48
N SER A 38 -5.82 19.02 1.59
CA SER A 38 -4.55 18.26 1.69
C SER A 38 -3.64 18.73 2.83
N CYS A 39 -3.92 19.83 3.51
CA CYS A 39 -3.17 20.23 4.71
C CYS A 39 -3.33 19.21 5.85
N MET A 40 -4.41 18.42 5.87
CA MET A 40 -4.55 17.28 6.80
C MET A 40 -3.41 16.28 6.69
N LYS A 41 -2.73 16.18 5.55
CA LYS A 41 -1.58 15.29 5.38
C LYS A 41 -0.39 15.66 6.28
N LEU A 42 -0.28 16.95 6.65
CA LEU A 42 0.75 17.39 7.60
C LEU A 42 0.51 16.77 8.97
N LEU A 43 -0.74 16.82 9.46
CA LEU A 43 -1.11 16.21 10.75
C LEU A 43 -0.89 14.69 10.72
N SER A 44 -1.35 14.02 9.66
CA SER A 44 -1.14 12.57 9.49
C SER A 44 0.36 12.22 9.41
N GLY A 45 1.15 13.04 8.72
CA GLY A 45 2.59 12.86 8.60
C GLY A 45 3.31 13.05 9.93
N VAL A 46 2.99 14.10 10.68
CA VAL A 46 3.56 14.35 12.01
C VAL A 46 3.18 13.24 12.99
N ALA A 47 1.91 12.82 13.00
CA ALA A 47 1.46 11.71 13.83
C ALA A 47 2.20 10.41 13.46
N GLY A 48 2.35 10.13 12.17
CA GLY A 48 3.11 8.97 11.69
C GLY A 48 4.56 9.00 12.15
N LEU A 49 5.25 10.13 11.99
CA LEU A 49 6.63 10.28 12.45
C LEU A 49 6.76 10.14 13.97
N HIS A 50 5.80 10.69 14.73
CA HIS A 50 5.81 10.61 16.18
C HIS A 50 5.58 9.18 16.69
N LEU A 51 4.63 8.45 16.09
CA LEU A 51 4.24 7.12 16.56
C LEU A 51 5.14 6.00 16.02
N MET A 52 5.63 6.11 14.80
CA MET A 52 6.39 5.06 14.12
C MET A 52 7.89 5.38 14.02
N GLY A 53 8.26 6.64 14.17
CA GLY A 53 9.65 7.10 13.98
C GLY A 53 10.02 7.31 12.50
N CYS A 54 11.11 8.05 12.29
CA CYS A 54 11.59 8.39 10.94
C CYS A 54 12.21 7.20 10.17
N ASN A 55 12.56 6.13 10.88
CA ASN A 55 13.17 4.93 10.28
C ASN A 55 12.16 3.80 10.03
N TYR A 56 10.87 4.06 10.20
CA TYR A 56 9.85 3.06 9.95
C TYR A 56 9.87 2.61 8.49
N GLN A 57 9.80 1.29 8.29
CA GLN A 57 9.74 0.67 6.96
C GLN A 57 8.55 -0.29 6.89
N TYR A 58 7.84 -0.22 5.79
CA TYR A 58 6.85 -1.25 5.46
C TYR A 58 7.55 -2.55 5.12
N SER A 59 6.98 -3.67 5.53
CA SER A 59 7.53 -5.00 5.28
C SER A 59 6.55 -5.84 4.49
N THR A 60 6.90 -6.13 3.25
CA THR A 60 6.22 -7.13 2.43
C THR A 60 7.00 -8.45 2.51
N ALA A 61 6.31 -9.54 2.76
CA ALA A 61 6.96 -10.83 3.01
C ALA A 61 6.23 -12.00 2.35
N LEU A 62 7.01 -13.04 2.04
CA LEU A 62 6.51 -14.33 1.62
C LEU A 62 6.83 -15.35 2.72
N TYR A 63 5.82 -15.99 3.21
CA TYR A 63 5.93 -17.05 4.21
C TYR A 63 5.56 -18.39 3.61
N THR A 64 6.14 -19.44 4.13
CA THR A 64 5.90 -20.79 3.65
C THR A 64 5.52 -21.71 4.81
N ARG A 65 4.71 -22.72 4.53
CA ARG A 65 4.40 -23.81 5.42
C ARG A 65 4.39 -25.11 4.62
N GLY A 66 5.38 -25.95 4.84
CA GLY A 66 5.56 -27.19 4.08
C GLY A 66 7.00 -27.43 3.63
N THR A 67 7.17 -28.29 2.65
CA THR A 67 8.49 -28.69 2.13
C THR A 67 8.48 -28.80 0.60
N CYS A 68 9.64 -28.51 -0.01
CA CYS A 68 9.84 -28.74 -1.43
C CYS A 68 10.33 -30.18 -1.67
N LYS A 69 9.62 -30.92 -2.51
CA LYS A 69 10.01 -32.26 -2.91
C LYS A 69 11.03 -32.22 -4.05
N ALA A 70 11.71 -33.35 -4.28
CA ALA A 70 12.75 -33.46 -5.31
C ALA A 70 12.22 -33.20 -6.74
N ASP A 71 10.94 -33.45 -7.00
CA ASP A 71 10.27 -33.15 -8.28
C ASP A 71 9.89 -31.67 -8.46
N GLY A 72 10.11 -30.84 -7.43
CA GLY A 72 9.79 -29.43 -7.43
C GLY A 72 8.39 -29.10 -6.97
N VAL A 73 7.65 -30.04 -6.39
CA VAL A 73 6.36 -29.78 -5.78
C VAL A 73 6.56 -29.23 -4.37
N TRP A 74 6.04 -28.03 -4.11
CA TRP A 74 5.91 -27.53 -2.74
C TRP A 74 4.68 -28.18 -2.10
N GLU A 75 4.88 -29.10 -1.18
CA GLU A 75 3.81 -29.68 -0.38
C GLU A 75 3.51 -28.79 0.81
N GLY A 76 2.44 -28.03 0.70
CA GLY A 76 1.96 -27.10 1.73
C GLY A 76 1.48 -25.78 1.17
N ASP A 77 1.22 -24.86 2.06
CA ASP A 77 0.70 -23.53 1.74
C ASP A 77 1.84 -22.50 1.62
N ILE A 78 1.60 -21.46 0.83
CA ILE A 78 2.43 -20.25 0.75
C ILE A 78 1.55 -19.07 1.12
N ALA A 79 2.07 -18.10 1.87
CA ALA A 79 1.36 -16.89 2.22
C ALA A 79 2.17 -15.64 1.80
N PHE A 80 1.56 -14.79 0.99
CA PHE A 80 2.07 -13.48 0.63
C PHE A 80 1.40 -12.44 1.51
N ARG A 81 2.19 -11.73 2.34
CA ARG A 81 1.72 -10.65 3.20
C ARG A 81 2.21 -9.31 2.67
N ALA A 82 1.27 -8.45 2.30
CA ALA A 82 1.54 -7.17 1.66
C ALA A 82 2.08 -6.09 2.62
N GLY A 83 1.81 -6.19 3.94
CA GLY A 83 2.41 -5.35 4.96
C GLY A 83 2.01 -3.88 4.97
N LEU A 84 0.89 -3.52 4.35
CA LEU A 84 0.38 -2.14 4.21
C LEU A 84 1.28 -1.21 3.38
N ASP A 85 2.21 -1.74 2.58
CA ASP A 85 3.08 -0.92 1.74
C ASP A 85 2.27 -0.19 0.65
N PRO A 86 2.13 1.15 0.74
CA PRO A 86 1.34 1.92 -0.22
C PRO A 86 2.00 2.00 -1.60
N GLN A 87 3.27 1.69 -1.70
CA GLN A 87 4.06 1.73 -2.94
C GLN A 87 4.29 0.34 -3.56
N LEU A 88 3.73 -0.72 -3.00
CA LEU A 88 3.86 -2.06 -3.57
C LEU A 88 3.39 -2.10 -5.02
N MET A 89 4.30 -2.33 -5.96
CA MET A 89 4.05 -2.35 -7.39
C MET A 89 4.09 -3.78 -7.95
N PRO A 90 3.54 -4.06 -9.15
CA PRO A 90 3.63 -5.37 -9.78
C PRO A 90 5.05 -5.92 -9.92
N ALA A 91 6.02 -5.05 -10.17
CA ALA A 91 7.43 -5.42 -10.31
C ALA A 91 8.02 -6.00 -9.03
N ASP A 92 7.55 -5.53 -7.85
CA ASP A 92 8.04 -5.95 -6.54
C ASP A 92 7.65 -7.39 -6.19
N LEU A 93 6.71 -7.98 -6.93
CA LEU A 93 6.31 -9.39 -6.76
C LEU A 93 7.29 -10.36 -7.42
N THR A 94 8.07 -9.90 -8.39
CA THR A 94 9.03 -10.74 -9.13
C THR A 94 10.13 -11.34 -8.24
N PRO A 95 10.76 -10.61 -7.31
CA PRO A 95 11.76 -11.18 -6.40
C PRO A 95 11.23 -12.36 -5.59
N PHE A 96 9.99 -12.29 -5.10
CA PHE A 96 9.38 -13.39 -4.34
C PHE A 96 9.21 -14.65 -5.19
N ALA A 97 8.73 -14.50 -6.42
CA ALA A 97 8.60 -15.61 -7.36
C ALA A 97 9.97 -16.21 -7.73
N LYS A 98 10.99 -15.38 -7.96
CA LYS A 98 12.37 -15.83 -8.20
C LYS A 98 12.92 -16.62 -7.03
N THR A 99 12.73 -16.16 -5.79
CA THR A 99 13.19 -16.87 -4.58
C THR A 99 12.57 -18.25 -4.47
N LEU A 100 11.26 -18.38 -4.72
CA LEU A 100 10.61 -19.70 -4.75
C LEU A 100 11.23 -20.60 -5.85
N ARG A 101 11.46 -20.04 -7.03
CA ARG A 101 12.07 -20.80 -8.14
C ARG A 101 13.49 -21.25 -7.82
N GLN A 102 14.30 -20.40 -7.20
CA GLN A 102 15.64 -20.73 -6.74
C GLN A 102 15.65 -21.84 -5.67
N LYS A 103 14.60 -21.92 -4.85
CA LYS A 103 14.38 -23.04 -3.91
C LYS A 103 13.88 -24.33 -4.59
N GLY A 104 13.81 -24.34 -5.92
CA GLY A 104 13.42 -25.53 -6.68
C GLY A 104 11.91 -25.67 -6.92
N VAL A 105 11.08 -24.73 -6.45
CA VAL A 105 9.62 -24.84 -6.57
C VAL A 105 9.20 -24.68 -8.05
N LYS A 106 8.47 -25.68 -8.55
CA LYS A 106 7.86 -25.72 -9.89
C LYS A 106 6.33 -25.68 -9.80
N ARG A 107 5.76 -26.14 -8.71
CA ARG A 107 4.32 -26.19 -8.45
C ARG A 107 4.04 -26.14 -6.96
N VAL A 108 2.96 -25.51 -6.58
CA VAL A 108 2.43 -25.52 -5.20
C VAL A 108 1.27 -26.50 -5.14
N SER A 109 1.21 -27.39 -4.17
CA SER A 109 0.09 -28.32 -4.00
C SER A 109 -1.02 -27.75 -3.13
N GLY A 110 -0.67 -26.89 -2.18
CA GLY A 110 -1.59 -26.25 -1.25
C GLY A 110 -2.12 -24.90 -1.76
N ARG A 111 -2.53 -24.07 -0.81
CA ARG A 111 -3.07 -22.73 -1.08
C ARG A 111 -1.98 -21.68 -1.20
N ILE A 112 -2.26 -20.64 -1.96
CA ILE A 112 -1.50 -19.42 -2.01
C ILE A 112 -2.37 -18.34 -1.35
N ILE A 113 -2.08 -18.05 -0.09
CA ILE A 113 -2.84 -17.12 0.73
C ILE A 113 -2.32 -15.72 0.45
N VAL A 114 -3.20 -14.81 0.07
CA VAL A 114 -2.90 -13.39 -0.10
C VAL A 114 -3.43 -12.65 1.12
N ASP A 115 -2.52 -12.20 1.98
CA ASP A 115 -2.80 -11.41 3.18
C ASP A 115 -2.50 -9.95 2.89
N LEU A 116 -3.52 -9.14 2.64
CA LEU A 116 -3.35 -7.71 2.39
C LEU A 116 -3.06 -6.90 3.65
N THR A 117 -3.17 -7.52 4.84
CA THR A 117 -3.01 -6.86 6.14
C THR A 117 -4.16 -5.89 6.49
N ILE A 118 -4.88 -5.36 5.51
CA ILE A 118 -6.09 -4.55 5.71
C ILE A 118 -7.33 -5.44 5.85
N THR A 119 -8.25 -5.05 6.74
CA THR A 119 -9.51 -5.78 6.95
C THR A 119 -10.59 -5.36 5.98
N ASP A 120 -10.65 -4.07 5.72
CA ASP A 120 -11.67 -3.49 4.86
C ASP A 120 -11.06 -3.10 3.49
N PRO A 121 -11.77 -3.34 2.39
CA PRO A 121 -11.32 -2.89 1.08
C PRO A 121 -11.24 -1.37 1.05
N VAL A 122 -10.23 -0.85 0.36
CA VAL A 122 -10.14 0.58 0.08
C VAL A 122 -11.33 0.97 -0.82
N GLN A 123 -12.13 1.90 -0.34
CA GLN A 123 -13.29 2.43 -1.06
C GLN A 123 -13.04 3.89 -1.46
N SER A 124 -13.70 4.32 -2.53
CA SER A 124 -13.69 5.73 -2.90
C SER A 124 -14.55 6.54 -1.94
N GLU A 125 -14.05 7.69 -1.54
CA GLU A 125 -14.82 8.67 -0.77
C GLU A 125 -15.79 9.46 -1.67
N GLN A 126 -16.75 10.14 -1.07
CA GLN A 126 -17.84 10.85 -1.77
C GLN A 126 -17.34 11.83 -2.84
N HIS A 127 -16.16 12.44 -2.62
CA HIS A 127 -15.58 13.46 -3.51
C HIS A 127 -14.46 12.92 -4.41
N TRP A 128 -14.27 11.60 -4.45
CA TRP A 128 -13.29 10.97 -5.34
C TRP A 128 -13.94 10.60 -6.66
N TYR A 129 -13.17 10.76 -7.73
CA TYR A 129 -13.58 10.27 -9.04
C TYR A 129 -13.29 8.77 -9.18
N PRO A 130 -14.04 8.04 -10.01
CA PRO A 130 -13.83 6.61 -10.21
C PRO A 130 -12.40 6.22 -10.62
N TRP A 131 -11.67 7.13 -11.25
CA TRP A 131 -10.29 6.92 -11.69
C TRP A 131 -9.24 7.20 -10.60
N ASP A 132 -9.57 7.83 -9.48
CA ASP A 132 -8.58 8.18 -8.45
C ASP A 132 -7.87 6.96 -7.87
N LEU A 133 -8.58 5.86 -7.67
CA LEU A 133 -7.98 4.59 -7.22
C LEU A 133 -7.32 3.79 -8.35
N SER A 134 -7.55 4.14 -9.63
CA SER A 134 -7.03 3.40 -10.78
C SER A 134 -5.70 3.93 -11.32
N PHE A 135 -5.22 5.08 -10.84
CA PHE A 135 -3.94 5.64 -11.27
C PHE A 135 -2.79 4.65 -11.09
N SER A 136 -1.94 4.57 -12.12
CA SER A 136 -0.77 3.67 -12.13
C SER A 136 0.24 3.96 -11.02
N ARG A 137 0.31 5.22 -10.56
CA ARG A 137 1.18 5.65 -9.46
C ARG A 137 0.80 5.12 -8.08
N TYR A 138 -0.45 4.66 -7.92
CA TYR A 138 -0.86 4.04 -6.67
C TYR A 138 -0.51 2.56 -6.65
N GLY A 139 -0.02 2.08 -5.52
CA GLY A 139 0.36 0.69 -5.31
C GLY A 139 -0.80 -0.29 -5.45
N LEU A 140 -0.46 -1.55 -5.56
CA LEU A 140 -1.41 -2.65 -5.77
C LEU A 140 -2.48 -2.76 -4.67
N LEU A 141 -2.16 -2.37 -3.42
CA LEU A 141 -3.10 -2.45 -2.30
C LEU A 141 -4.37 -1.64 -2.54
N TYR A 142 -4.25 -0.45 -3.13
CA TYR A 142 -5.39 0.41 -3.45
C TYR A 142 -6.29 -0.15 -4.56
N LYS A 143 -5.77 -1.10 -5.32
CA LYS A 143 -6.50 -1.74 -6.43
C LYS A 143 -7.26 -2.99 -6.03
N GLY A 144 -7.16 -3.35 -4.74
CA GLY A 144 -7.88 -4.46 -4.12
C GLY A 144 -7.29 -5.85 -4.38
N ALA A 145 -7.79 -6.82 -3.64
CA ALA A 145 -7.29 -8.20 -3.65
C ALA A 145 -7.25 -8.88 -5.02
N PRO A 146 -8.27 -8.74 -5.90
CA PRO A 146 -8.23 -9.38 -7.22
C PRO A 146 -7.04 -8.93 -8.07
N ARG A 147 -6.64 -7.65 -7.97
CA ARG A 147 -5.47 -7.12 -8.69
C ARG A 147 -4.17 -7.67 -8.14
N VAL A 148 -4.01 -7.70 -6.81
CA VAL A 148 -2.83 -8.29 -6.16
C VAL A 148 -2.69 -9.75 -6.55
N MET A 149 -3.76 -10.54 -6.44
CA MET A 149 -3.78 -11.96 -6.82
C MET A 149 -3.42 -12.17 -8.29
N LYS A 150 -3.99 -11.36 -9.20
CA LYS A 150 -3.67 -11.42 -10.63
C LYS A 150 -2.18 -11.21 -10.89
N HIS A 151 -1.59 -10.17 -10.32
CA HIS A 151 -0.18 -9.85 -10.53
C HIS A 151 0.76 -10.86 -9.85
N LEU A 152 0.43 -11.33 -8.64
CA LEU A 152 1.20 -12.38 -7.97
C LEU A 152 1.21 -13.68 -8.79
N LYS A 153 0.05 -14.10 -9.29
CA LYS A 153 -0.06 -15.26 -10.18
C LYS A 153 0.76 -15.09 -11.45
N ALA A 154 0.71 -13.91 -12.07
CA ALA A 154 1.50 -13.61 -13.25
C ALA A 154 3.01 -13.71 -12.96
N ALA A 155 3.47 -13.15 -11.83
CA ALA A 155 4.87 -13.22 -11.41
C ALA A 155 5.33 -14.67 -11.18
N LEU A 156 4.52 -15.49 -10.50
CA LEU A 156 4.82 -16.92 -10.29
C LEU A 156 4.91 -17.68 -11.61
N ARG A 157 3.93 -17.52 -12.50
CA ARG A 157 3.91 -18.17 -13.82
C ARG A 157 5.09 -17.75 -14.70
N ALA A 158 5.48 -16.47 -14.66
CA ALA A 158 6.64 -15.96 -15.38
C ALA A 158 7.97 -16.61 -14.95
N GLN A 159 8.03 -17.13 -13.71
CA GLN A 159 9.16 -17.90 -13.20
C GLN A 159 8.99 -19.42 -13.39
N GLY A 160 8.00 -19.87 -14.16
CA GLY A 160 7.74 -21.28 -14.43
C GLY A 160 7.15 -22.02 -13.21
N ILE A 161 6.47 -21.33 -12.30
CA ILE A 161 5.77 -21.94 -11.18
C ILE A 161 4.29 -22.08 -11.56
N ALA A 162 3.82 -23.32 -11.63
CA ALA A 162 2.43 -23.62 -11.97
C ALA A 162 1.50 -23.26 -10.80
N VAL A 163 0.47 -22.47 -11.09
CA VAL A 163 -0.54 -22.01 -10.13
C VAL A 163 -1.92 -22.08 -10.76
N ALA A 164 -2.85 -22.78 -10.11
CA ALA A 164 -4.26 -22.81 -10.46
C ALA A 164 -4.99 -21.61 -9.80
N ASP A 165 -6.06 -21.13 -10.42
CA ASP A 165 -6.84 -20.01 -9.90
C ASP A 165 -7.51 -20.33 -8.57
N SER A 166 -7.98 -21.56 -8.40
CA SER A 166 -8.59 -22.08 -7.17
C SER A 166 -7.63 -22.13 -5.97
N GLN A 167 -6.32 -22.07 -6.19
CA GLN A 167 -5.31 -22.10 -5.12
C GLN A 167 -5.11 -20.73 -4.47
N MET A 168 -5.44 -19.65 -5.18
CA MET A 168 -5.26 -18.29 -4.66
C MET A 168 -6.46 -17.86 -3.83
N VAL A 169 -6.23 -17.66 -2.55
CA VAL A 169 -7.29 -17.30 -1.59
C VAL A 169 -6.89 -16.03 -0.80
N LEU A 170 -7.89 -15.20 -0.53
CA LEU A 170 -7.73 -14.09 0.42
C LEU A 170 -7.77 -14.68 1.84
N GLY A 171 -6.83 -14.27 2.69
CA GLY A 171 -6.76 -14.80 4.05
C GLY A 171 -5.76 -14.04 4.91
N ARG A 172 -5.52 -14.57 6.10
CA ARG A 172 -4.54 -14.03 7.06
C ARG A 172 -3.37 -14.99 7.22
N THR A 173 -2.19 -14.41 7.33
CA THR A 173 -0.99 -15.16 7.71
C THR A 173 -1.08 -15.52 9.19
N THR A 174 -0.93 -16.80 9.52
CA THR A 174 -0.97 -17.30 10.89
C THR A 174 0.45 -17.57 11.41
N ARG A 175 0.59 -17.79 12.74
CA ARG A 175 1.89 -18.04 13.39
C ARG A 175 2.59 -19.31 12.90
N ASN A 176 1.90 -20.21 12.20
CA ASN A 176 2.45 -21.47 11.71
C ASN A 176 3.20 -21.34 10.37
N PHE A 177 3.33 -20.13 9.83
CA PHE A 177 4.14 -19.84 8.65
C PHE A 177 5.53 -19.36 9.07
N GLN A 178 6.55 -19.82 8.33
CA GLN A 178 7.96 -19.45 8.48
C GLN A 178 8.46 -18.66 7.28
#